data_92f039f7e0a17fbc3bc9420f379a6418
#
_entry.id   92f039f7e0a17fbc3bc9420f379a6418
#
_cell.length_a   1.000
_cell.length_b   1.000
_cell.length_c   1.000
_cell.angle_alpha   90.00
_cell.angle_beta   90.00
_cell.angle_gamma   90.00
#
_symmetry.space_group_name_H-M   'P 1'
#
loop_
_entity.id
_entity.type
_entity.pdbx_description
1 polymer ?
#
loop_
_entity_poly.entity_id
_entity_poly.type
_entity_poly.pdbx_seq_one_letter_code
_entity_poly.pdbx_strand_id
1 'polypeptide(L)'
;MTQSGPAILCATLTIRECDEENFVAWHTREHFPERLAIPGFLRGRRFERTDAKRCYLILYDVECLSVLSRPDYLERLNNPTTWTRATLPTFQDGQRSAYRLLADSGNAEAAFVMMVRVRSLDALALKEEITSELLNDWCRRPGIVRIAFAEPDQIASTHVTEESRQSGNRFAEDRLLLVEGLSEKHLRDFARDEFTASRCRRWGLVGDECWKTYGLQVRVANN
;
A
#
# COMPACT_ATOMS: atom_id res chain seq x y z
N MET A 1 18.46 5.87 16.20
CA MET A 1 18.92 5.88 14.78
C MET A 1 17.72 6.27 13.93
N THR A 2 17.72 7.47 13.36
CA THR A 2 16.66 7.91 12.45
C THR A 2 16.71 7.03 11.20
N GLN A 3 15.61 6.30 10.96
CA GLN A 3 15.47 5.47 9.77
C GLN A 3 15.28 6.40 8.55
N SER A 4 16.38 6.73 7.89
CA SER A 4 16.37 7.52 6.67
C SER A 4 16.16 6.60 5.47
N GLY A 5 15.18 6.92 4.64
CA GLY A 5 14.89 6.22 3.38
C GLY A 5 13.40 6.23 3.07
N PRO A 6 13.03 6.12 1.77
CA PRO A 6 11.64 6.18 1.33
C PRO A 6 10.77 5.13 2.02
N ALA A 7 9.52 5.50 2.26
CA ALA A 7 8.55 4.62 2.91
C ALA A 7 7.17 4.73 2.24
N ILE A 8 6.34 3.73 2.49
CA ILE A 8 4.96 3.67 2.01
C ILE A 8 4.03 3.46 3.20
N LEU A 9 2.99 4.27 3.31
CA LEU A 9 1.84 3.96 4.13
C LEU A 9 0.81 3.28 3.23
N CYS A 10 0.50 2.02 3.53
CA CYS A 10 -0.43 1.20 2.75
C CYS A 10 -1.67 0.89 3.59
N ALA A 11 -2.85 1.13 3.03
CA ALA A 11 -4.10 0.69 3.61
C ALA A 11 -4.93 -0.09 2.59
N THR A 12 -5.59 -1.16 3.06
CA THR A 12 -6.63 -1.89 2.33
C THR A 12 -7.90 -1.91 3.15
N LEU A 13 -9.03 -1.73 2.51
CA LEU A 13 -10.34 -1.73 3.18
C LEU A 13 -11.46 -2.03 2.20
N THR A 14 -12.58 -2.46 2.73
CA THR A 14 -13.84 -2.63 1.99
C THR A 14 -14.86 -1.62 2.51
N ILE A 15 -15.71 -1.11 1.62
CA ILE A 15 -16.79 -0.16 1.95
C ILE A 15 -18.14 -0.76 1.55
N ARG A 16 -19.16 -0.58 2.37
CA ARG A 16 -20.53 -0.97 2.00
C ARG A 16 -21.05 -0.10 0.87
N GLU A 17 -21.94 -0.62 0.07
CA GLU A 17 -22.54 0.09 -1.08
C GLU A 17 -23.18 1.42 -0.68
N CYS A 18 -23.90 1.45 0.44
CA CYS A 18 -24.55 2.68 0.94
C CYS A 18 -23.58 3.76 1.42
N ASP A 19 -22.32 3.42 1.69
CA ASP A 19 -21.31 4.34 2.20
C ASP A 19 -20.28 4.76 1.13
N GLU A 20 -20.33 4.14 -0.05
CA GLU A 20 -19.29 4.30 -1.09
C GLU A 20 -19.15 5.73 -1.59
N GLU A 21 -20.28 6.38 -1.93
CA GLU A 21 -20.27 7.75 -2.45
C GLU A 21 -19.67 8.72 -1.42
N ASN A 22 -20.07 8.59 -0.15
CA ASN A 22 -19.51 9.38 0.93
C ASN A 22 -18.01 9.12 1.12
N PHE A 23 -17.58 7.85 1.13
CA PHE A 23 -16.17 7.49 1.26
C PHE A 23 -15.32 8.08 0.13
N VAL A 24 -15.75 7.93 -1.12
CA VAL A 24 -15.02 8.44 -2.29
C VAL A 24 -14.92 9.96 -2.25
N ALA A 25 -16.02 10.65 -1.90
CA ALA A 25 -16.03 12.11 -1.78
C ALA A 25 -15.13 12.61 -0.65
N TRP A 26 -15.26 12.03 0.56
CA TRP A 26 -14.43 12.36 1.72
C TRP A 26 -12.95 12.12 1.46
N HIS A 27 -12.60 10.94 0.96
CA HIS A 27 -11.21 10.57 0.74
C HIS A 27 -10.52 11.48 -0.29
N THR A 28 -11.27 11.91 -1.33
CA THR A 28 -10.73 12.75 -2.40
C THR A 28 -10.66 14.23 -2.02
N ARG A 29 -11.68 14.74 -1.32
CA ARG A 29 -11.84 16.18 -1.07
C ARG A 29 -11.30 16.65 0.26
N GLU A 30 -11.18 15.74 1.24
CA GLU A 30 -10.69 16.04 2.58
C GLU A 30 -9.44 15.22 2.94
N HIS A 31 -9.54 13.90 2.94
CA HIS A 31 -8.49 13.05 3.52
C HIS A 31 -7.16 13.12 2.76
N PHE A 32 -7.17 13.06 1.42
CA PHE A 32 -5.94 13.24 0.63
C PHE A 32 -5.31 14.62 0.84
N PRO A 33 -6.04 15.75 0.69
CA PRO A 33 -5.49 17.07 0.99
C PRO A 33 -4.90 17.20 2.39
N GLU A 34 -5.59 16.67 3.41
CA GLU A 34 -5.10 16.70 4.79
C GLU A 34 -3.79 15.95 4.99
N ARG A 35 -3.64 14.77 4.38
CA ARG A 35 -2.40 13.98 4.49
C ARG A 35 -1.27 14.64 3.72
N LEU A 36 -1.52 15.13 2.52
CA LEU A 36 -0.50 15.79 1.69
C LEU A 36 -0.09 17.17 2.20
N ALA A 37 -0.90 17.81 3.04
CA ALA A 37 -0.50 19.04 3.74
C ALA A 37 0.56 18.80 4.83
N ILE A 38 0.79 17.55 5.24
CA ILE A 38 1.80 17.20 6.24
C ILE A 38 3.16 17.10 5.52
N PRO A 39 4.18 17.88 5.94
CA PRO A 39 5.51 17.80 5.33
C PRO A 39 6.07 16.38 5.37
N GLY A 40 6.57 15.91 4.22
CA GLY A 40 7.10 14.56 4.07
C GLY A 40 6.10 13.55 3.47
N PHE A 41 4.82 13.89 3.32
CA PHE A 41 3.92 13.17 2.44
C PHE A 41 4.12 13.68 1.01
N LEU A 42 4.46 12.79 0.09
CA LEU A 42 4.84 13.13 -1.28
C LEU A 42 3.69 12.96 -2.26
N ARG A 43 2.94 11.87 -2.12
CA ARG A 43 1.90 11.45 -3.04
C ARG A 43 0.91 10.53 -2.36
N GLY A 44 -0.37 10.64 -2.75
CA GLY A 44 -1.44 9.71 -2.38
C GLY A 44 -2.09 9.10 -3.61
N ARG A 45 -2.40 7.81 -3.57
CA ARG A 45 -3.07 7.08 -4.65
C ARG A 45 -4.15 6.17 -4.08
N ARG A 46 -5.34 6.19 -4.68
CA ARG A 46 -6.40 5.23 -4.38
C ARG A 46 -6.66 4.38 -5.60
N PHE A 47 -6.69 3.09 -5.39
CA PHE A 47 -7.01 2.09 -6.38
C PHE A 47 -8.23 1.29 -5.92
N GLU A 48 -9.00 0.75 -6.86
CA GLU A 48 -10.06 -0.20 -6.60
C GLU A 48 -9.69 -1.57 -7.18
N ARG A 49 -10.05 -2.61 -6.49
CA ARG A 49 -9.77 -3.99 -6.88
C ARG A 49 -10.49 -4.34 -8.20
N THR A 50 -9.80 -5.01 -9.13
CA THR A 50 -10.35 -5.25 -10.47
C THR A 50 -11.38 -6.38 -10.51
N ASP A 51 -11.32 -7.30 -9.55
CA ASP A 51 -12.22 -8.48 -9.44
C ASP A 51 -13.28 -8.34 -8.33
N ALA A 52 -13.28 -7.23 -7.59
CA ALA A 52 -14.24 -6.96 -6.52
C ALA A 52 -14.46 -5.47 -6.33
N LYS A 53 -15.71 -5.03 -6.40
CA LYS A 53 -16.08 -3.63 -6.17
C LYS A 53 -15.93 -3.25 -4.70
N ARG A 54 -15.71 -1.95 -4.45
CA ARG A 54 -15.63 -1.34 -3.11
C ARG A 54 -14.53 -1.91 -2.21
N CYS A 55 -13.57 -2.59 -2.83
CA CYS A 55 -12.35 -3.06 -2.17
C CYS A 55 -11.19 -2.15 -2.61
N TYR A 56 -10.68 -1.35 -1.70
CA TYR A 56 -9.71 -0.30 -2.01
C TYR A 56 -8.31 -0.62 -1.52
N LEU A 57 -7.34 -0.19 -2.30
CA LEU A 57 -5.94 -0.07 -1.91
C LEU A 57 -5.58 1.41 -1.92
N ILE A 58 -5.06 1.90 -0.81
CA ILE A 58 -4.62 3.28 -0.64
C ILE A 58 -3.12 3.25 -0.34
N LEU A 59 -2.37 4.00 -1.12
CA LEU A 59 -0.93 4.13 -0.97
C LEU A 59 -0.57 5.61 -0.79
N TYR A 60 0.21 5.91 0.26
CA TYR A 60 0.90 7.18 0.40
C TYR A 60 2.40 6.93 0.34
N ASP A 61 3.08 7.60 -0.56
CA ASP A 61 4.53 7.65 -0.55
C ASP A 61 4.97 8.75 0.42
N VAL A 62 5.88 8.43 1.31
CA VAL A 62 6.43 9.35 2.30
C VAL A 62 7.95 9.35 2.25
N GLU A 63 8.58 10.47 2.62
CA GLU A 63 10.04 10.62 2.60
C GLU A 63 10.75 9.57 3.43
N CYS A 64 10.19 9.24 4.60
CA CYS A 64 10.74 8.23 5.50
C CYS A 64 9.70 7.83 6.56
N LEU A 65 9.94 6.70 7.25
CA LEU A 65 9.07 6.22 8.32
C LEU A 65 8.87 7.21 9.47
N SER A 66 9.88 8.03 9.79
CA SER A 66 9.81 8.99 10.88
C SER A 66 8.72 10.06 10.67
N VAL A 67 8.33 10.34 9.41
CA VAL A 67 7.19 11.22 9.11
C VAL A 67 5.92 10.72 9.78
N LEU A 68 5.72 9.40 9.83
CA LEU A 68 4.52 8.76 10.38
C LEU A 68 4.52 8.69 11.93
N SER A 69 5.55 9.21 12.57
CA SER A 69 5.66 9.30 14.04
C SER A 69 5.86 10.74 14.52
N ARG A 70 5.81 11.72 13.62
CA ARG A 70 6.00 13.14 13.97
C ARG A 70 4.79 13.71 14.69
N PRO A 71 5.00 14.71 15.56
CA PRO A 71 3.91 15.34 16.30
C PRO A 71 2.80 15.90 15.39
N ASP A 72 3.15 16.57 14.30
CA ASP A 72 2.20 17.15 13.34
C ASP A 72 1.28 16.10 12.68
N TYR A 73 1.83 14.92 12.34
CA TYR A 73 1.05 13.80 11.85
C TYR A 73 0.15 13.19 12.94
N LEU A 74 0.71 12.91 14.11
CA LEU A 74 -0.04 12.31 15.23
C LEU A 74 -1.13 13.23 15.76
N GLU A 75 -0.89 14.55 15.78
CA GLU A 75 -1.90 15.54 16.13
C GLU A 75 -3.10 15.48 15.15
N ARG A 76 -2.83 15.38 13.85
CA ARG A 76 -3.90 15.22 12.85
C ARG A 76 -4.72 13.97 13.09
N LEU A 77 -4.08 12.83 13.37
CA LEU A 77 -4.77 11.57 13.67
C LEU A 77 -5.57 11.60 14.98
N ASN A 78 -5.20 12.43 15.94
CA ASN A 78 -5.90 12.57 17.22
C ASN A 78 -7.01 13.62 17.19
N ASN A 79 -7.04 14.47 16.17
CA ASN A 79 -8.06 15.52 15.99
C ASN A 79 -8.79 15.38 14.65
N PRO A 80 -9.46 14.23 14.40
CA PRO A 80 -10.19 14.03 13.14
C PRO A 80 -11.33 15.03 13.01
N THR A 81 -11.61 15.45 11.78
CA THR A 81 -12.75 16.32 11.45
C THR A 81 -14.08 15.62 11.72
N THR A 82 -15.17 16.36 11.67
CA THR A 82 -16.53 15.77 11.79
C THR A 82 -16.79 14.78 10.65
N TRP A 83 -16.32 15.07 9.42
CA TRP A 83 -16.50 14.19 8.27
C TRP A 83 -15.67 12.92 8.41
N THR A 84 -14.42 13.04 8.83
CA THR A 84 -13.54 11.90 9.16
C THR A 84 -14.16 11.00 10.22
N ARG A 85 -14.67 11.56 11.34
CA ARG A 85 -15.34 10.79 12.40
C ARG A 85 -16.58 10.03 11.93
N ALA A 86 -17.33 10.60 11.00
CA ALA A 86 -18.51 9.95 10.42
C ALA A 86 -18.11 8.83 9.42
N THR A 87 -16.96 8.94 8.75
CA THR A 87 -16.57 8.02 7.68
C THR A 87 -15.76 6.81 8.21
N LEU A 88 -14.84 7.01 9.15
CA LEU A 88 -13.97 5.93 9.63
C LEU A 88 -14.72 4.67 10.14
N PRO A 89 -15.84 4.77 10.85
CA PRO A 89 -16.59 3.58 11.31
C PRO A 89 -17.25 2.76 10.19
N THR A 90 -17.28 3.28 8.96
CA THR A 90 -17.84 2.55 7.80
C THR A 90 -16.84 1.57 7.17
N PHE A 91 -15.57 1.61 7.59
CA PHE A 91 -14.54 0.73 7.09
C PHE A 91 -14.77 -0.71 7.52
N GLN A 92 -14.62 -1.63 6.57
CA GLN A 92 -14.70 -3.07 6.80
C GLN A 92 -13.38 -3.72 6.42
N ASP A 93 -12.95 -4.71 7.20
CA ASP A 93 -11.73 -5.49 6.97
C ASP A 93 -10.46 -4.64 6.78
N GLY A 94 -10.44 -3.48 7.41
CA GLY A 94 -9.38 -2.51 7.28
C GLY A 94 -8.03 -3.05 7.76
N GLN A 95 -7.00 -2.88 6.94
CA GLN A 95 -5.61 -3.08 7.32
C GLN A 95 -4.82 -1.84 6.95
N ARG A 96 -3.96 -1.39 7.85
CA ARG A 96 -3.10 -0.23 7.64
C ARG A 96 -1.73 -0.48 8.22
N SER A 97 -0.70 -0.36 7.39
CA SER A 97 0.68 -0.56 7.82
C SER A 97 1.62 0.42 7.11
N ALA A 98 2.63 0.84 7.85
CA ALA A 98 3.77 1.58 7.32
C ALA A 98 4.85 0.59 6.89
N TYR A 99 5.47 0.85 5.76
CA TYR A 99 6.48 -0.01 5.16
C TYR A 99 7.72 0.80 4.82
N ARG A 100 8.89 0.25 5.15
CA ARG A 100 10.16 0.73 4.64
C ARG A 100 10.45 0.12 3.28
N LEU A 101 10.74 0.93 2.29
CA LEU A 101 11.21 0.43 1.00
C LEU A 101 12.59 -0.22 1.15
N LEU A 102 12.70 -1.47 0.72
CA LEU A 102 13.96 -2.22 0.63
C LEU A 102 14.55 -2.11 -0.76
N ALA A 103 13.68 -2.06 -1.77
CA ALA A 103 14.06 -1.85 -3.16
C ALA A 103 12.88 -1.20 -3.91
N ASP A 104 13.21 -0.35 -4.87
CA ASP A 104 12.29 0.34 -5.76
C ASP A 104 12.97 0.49 -7.12
N SER A 105 12.42 -0.12 -8.15
CA SER A 105 12.95 -0.10 -9.50
C SER A 105 11.88 0.29 -10.49
N GLY A 106 12.25 1.17 -11.41
CA GLY A 106 11.35 1.78 -12.39
C GLY A 106 11.04 3.24 -12.04
N ASN A 107 10.82 4.04 -13.08
CA ASN A 107 10.67 5.51 -12.96
C ASN A 107 9.29 6.02 -13.37
N ALA A 108 8.34 5.10 -13.62
CA ALA A 108 7.00 5.45 -14.08
C ALA A 108 5.92 4.97 -13.11
N GLU A 109 4.75 5.56 -13.23
CA GLU A 109 3.53 5.12 -12.57
C GLU A 109 2.60 4.49 -13.60
N ALA A 110 1.89 3.44 -13.20
CA ALA A 110 0.94 2.77 -14.08
C ALA A 110 -0.50 2.87 -13.55
N ALA A 111 -1.44 2.61 -14.47
CA ALA A 111 -2.86 2.58 -14.14
C ALA A 111 -3.26 1.35 -13.30
N PHE A 112 -2.44 0.31 -13.27
CA PHE A 112 -2.73 -0.92 -12.52
C PHE A 112 -1.57 -1.27 -11.60
N VAL A 113 -1.91 -1.78 -10.42
CA VAL A 113 -0.95 -2.30 -9.45
C VAL A 113 -1.39 -3.68 -8.96
N MET A 114 -0.45 -4.61 -8.92
CA MET A 114 -0.59 -5.87 -8.20
C MET A 114 0.06 -5.73 -6.84
N MET A 115 -0.70 -6.02 -5.81
CA MET A 115 -0.22 -6.10 -4.43
C MET A 115 -0.05 -7.58 -4.06
N VAL A 116 1.16 -7.95 -3.62
CA VAL A 116 1.49 -9.29 -3.16
C VAL A 116 1.93 -9.22 -1.70
N ARG A 117 1.32 -10.03 -0.85
CA ARG A 117 1.71 -10.19 0.56
C ARG A 117 2.62 -11.39 0.71
N VAL A 118 3.83 -11.17 1.21
CA VAL A 118 4.88 -12.18 1.27
C VAL A 118 5.21 -12.52 2.73
N ARG A 119 5.08 -13.80 3.08
CA ARG A 119 5.22 -14.35 4.45
C ARG A 119 6.42 -15.29 4.61
N SER A 120 7.46 -15.14 3.82
CA SER A 120 8.62 -16.03 3.91
C SER A 120 9.17 -16.13 5.33
N LEU A 121 9.49 -17.34 5.74
CA LEU A 121 10.17 -17.62 7.01
C LEU A 121 11.64 -17.16 6.98
N ASP A 122 12.27 -17.17 5.79
CA ASP A 122 13.62 -16.65 5.58
C ASP A 122 13.56 -15.27 4.94
N ALA A 123 13.55 -14.27 5.81
CA ALA A 123 13.45 -12.87 5.44
C ALA A 123 14.67 -12.33 4.70
N LEU A 124 15.86 -12.83 5.06
CA LEU A 124 17.13 -12.37 4.46
C LEU A 124 17.31 -12.94 3.07
N ALA A 125 17.14 -14.27 2.91
CA ALA A 125 17.21 -14.89 1.59
C ALA A 125 16.18 -14.33 0.62
N LEU A 126 14.96 -14.07 1.08
CA LEU A 126 13.92 -13.42 0.27
C LEU A 126 14.34 -12.02 -0.18
N LYS A 127 14.88 -11.22 0.73
CA LYS A 127 15.35 -9.88 0.41
C LYS A 127 16.44 -9.92 -0.64
N GLU A 128 17.46 -10.77 -0.45
CA GLU A 128 18.56 -10.93 -1.39
C GLU A 128 18.07 -11.39 -2.76
N GLU A 129 17.22 -12.42 -2.83
CA GLU A 129 16.64 -12.91 -4.08
C GLU A 129 15.92 -11.77 -4.84
N ILE A 130 15.05 -11.02 -4.17
CA ILE A 130 14.28 -9.96 -4.83
C ILE A 130 15.19 -8.81 -5.24
N THR A 131 16.06 -8.31 -4.34
CA THR A 131 16.79 -7.07 -4.59
C THR A 131 18.00 -7.25 -5.51
N SER A 132 18.65 -8.42 -5.50
CA SER A 132 19.87 -8.68 -6.26
C SER A 132 19.61 -9.38 -7.58
N GLU A 133 18.63 -10.29 -7.64
CA GLU A 133 18.43 -11.18 -8.77
C GLU A 133 17.22 -10.81 -9.61
N LEU A 134 16.06 -10.57 -8.97
CA LEU A 134 14.79 -10.53 -9.69
C LEU A 134 14.36 -9.12 -10.12
N LEU A 135 14.63 -8.11 -9.33
CA LEU A 135 14.03 -6.78 -9.50
C LEU A 135 14.35 -6.16 -10.86
N ASN A 136 15.61 -6.24 -11.29
CA ASN A 136 16.04 -5.67 -12.57
C ASN A 136 15.46 -6.43 -13.78
N ASP A 137 15.38 -7.75 -13.69
CA ASP A 137 14.81 -8.56 -14.76
C ASP A 137 13.31 -8.36 -14.87
N TRP A 138 12.63 -8.26 -13.75
CA TRP A 138 11.19 -8.02 -13.70
C TRP A 138 10.79 -6.66 -14.29
N CYS A 139 11.55 -5.60 -14.00
CA CYS A 139 11.29 -4.28 -14.57
C CYS A 139 11.54 -4.18 -16.08
N ARG A 140 12.25 -5.16 -16.67
CA ARG A 140 12.43 -5.25 -18.13
C ARG A 140 11.31 -6.01 -18.84
N ARG A 141 10.39 -6.62 -18.08
CA ARG A 141 9.28 -7.37 -18.69
C ARG A 141 8.31 -6.42 -19.37
N PRO A 142 7.80 -6.79 -20.56
CA PRO A 142 6.84 -5.99 -21.29
C PRO A 142 5.64 -5.61 -20.41
N GLY A 143 5.32 -4.32 -20.38
CA GLY A 143 4.18 -3.79 -19.63
C GLY A 143 4.36 -3.66 -18.13
N ILE A 144 5.48 -4.07 -17.54
CA ILE A 144 5.86 -3.78 -16.15
C ILE A 144 6.66 -2.47 -16.14
N VAL A 145 6.30 -1.54 -15.26
CA VAL A 145 6.89 -0.20 -15.24
C VAL A 145 7.56 0.17 -13.92
N ARG A 146 7.14 -0.46 -12.82
CA ARG A 146 7.74 -0.25 -11.50
C ARG A 146 7.53 -1.47 -10.62
N ILE A 147 8.52 -1.79 -9.81
CA ILE A 147 8.41 -2.80 -8.76
C ILE A 147 8.99 -2.23 -7.47
N ALA A 148 8.23 -2.29 -6.41
CA ALA A 148 8.65 -1.89 -5.07
C ALA A 148 8.53 -3.06 -4.11
N PHE A 149 9.59 -3.31 -3.34
CA PHE A 149 9.59 -4.31 -2.28
C PHE A 149 9.85 -3.65 -0.93
N ALA A 150 9.02 -3.97 0.06
CA ALA A 150 9.01 -3.27 1.32
C ALA A 150 8.76 -4.20 2.52
N GLU A 151 9.34 -3.84 3.66
CA GLU A 151 9.11 -4.53 4.93
C GLU A 151 8.25 -3.68 5.88
N PRO A 152 7.34 -4.29 6.65
CA PRO A 152 6.49 -3.57 7.57
C PRO A 152 7.31 -3.03 8.76
N ASP A 153 6.94 -1.82 9.20
CA ASP A 153 7.45 -1.23 10.43
C ASP A 153 6.33 -1.18 11.47
N GLN A 154 6.46 -1.99 12.52
CA GLN A 154 5.45 -2.10 13.55
C GLN A 154 5.30 -0.79 14.34
N ILE A 155 6.39 -0.12 14.67
CA ILE A 155 6.36 1.11 15.47
C ILE A 155 5.57 2.21 14.74
N ALA A 156 5.90 2.48 13.47
CA ALA A 156 5.20 3.47 12.68
C ALA A 156 3.74 3.07 12.32
N SER A 157 3.41 1.78 12.41
CA SER A 157 2.08 1.26 12.07
C SER A 157 1.09 1.26 13.22
N THR A 158 1.55 1.08 14.48
CA THR A 158 0.68 0.75 15.62
C THR A 158 0.48 1.90 16.61
N HIS A 159 0.64 3.14 16.16
CA HIS A 159 0.29 4.30 17.00
C HIS A 159 -1.19 4.25 17.38
N VAL A 160 -1.47 4.30 18.69
CA VAL A 160 -2.83 4.39 19.21
C VAL A 160 -3.31 5.82 19.10
N THR A 161 -4.17 6.10 18.15
CA THR A 161 -4.73 7.42 17.87
C THR A 161 -6.26 7.34 17.81
N GLU A 162 -6.91 8.51 17.81
CA GLU A 162 -8.37 8.57 17.68
C GLU A 162 -8.85 7.93 16.37
N GLU A 163 -8.18 8.23 15.25
CA GLU A 163 -8.51 7.59 13.95
C GLU A 163 -8.32 6.07 13.98
N SER A 164 -7.25 5.57 14.64
CA SER A 164 -7.01 4.12 14.71
C SER A 164 -8.07 3.38 15.53
N ARG A 165 -8.61 4.02 16.58
CA ARG A 165 -9.70 3.46 17.40
C ARG A 165 -11.02 3.39 16.60
N GLN A 166 -11.30 4.43 15.82
CA GLN A 166 -12.56 4.53 15.07
C GLN A 166 -12.57 3.66 13.80
N SER A 167 -11.44 3.56 13.09
CA SER A 167 -11.35 2.77 11.86
C SER A 167 -11.26 1.26 12.11
N GLY A 168 -10.79 0.84 13.29
CA GLY A 168 -10.57 -0.57 13.59
C GLY A 168 -9.53 -1.27 12.70
N ASN A 169 -8.67 -0.50 12.03
CA ASN A 169 -7.65 -1.04 11.13
C ASN A 169 -6.67 -1.94 11.87
N ARG A 170 -6.37 -3.09 11.28
CA ARG A 170 -5.38 -4.05 11.79
C ARG A 170 -4.01 -3.80 11.16
N PHE A 171 -2.96 -4.10 11.91
CA PHE A 171 -1.61 -4.14 11.39
C PHE A 171 -1.40 -5.40 10.53
N ALA A 172 -0.78 -5.24 9.35
CA ALA A 172 -0.36 -6.36 8.50
C ALA A 172 1.15 -6.56 8.65
N GLU A 173 1.54 -7.76 9.08
CA GLU A 173 2.94 -8.13 9.32
C GLU A 173 3.67 -8.62 8.06
N ASP A 174 2.93 -8.84 6.98
CA ASP A 174 3.46 -9.34 5.72
C ASP A 174 4.36 -8.31 5.05
N ARG A 175 5.42 -8.75 4.38
CA ARG A 175 6.15 -7.90 3.44
C ARG A 175 5.29 -7.60 2.24
N LEU A 176 5.51 -6.44 1.66
CA LEU A 176 4.75 -5.92 0.55
C LEU A 176 5.61 -5.93 -0.73
N LEU A 177 5.13 -6.61 -1.76
CA LEU A 177 5.63 -6.47 -3.11
C LEU A 177 4.54 -5.80 -3.95
N LEU A 178 4.85 -4.65 -4.52
CA LEU A 178 3.99 -3.91 -5.45
C LEU A 178 4.59 -4.03 -6.85
N VAL A 179 3.78 -4.46 -7.81
CA VAL A 179 4.14 -4.53 -9.23
C VAL A 179 3.20 -3.63 -10.01
N GLU A 180 3.71 -2.54 -10.57
CA GLU A 180 2.92 -1.62 -11.39
C GLU A 180 3.03 -1.98 -12.87
N GLY A 181 1.89 -2.09 -13.55
CA GLY A 181 1.81 -2.52 -14.93
C GLY A 181 0.81 -1.73 -15.76
N LEU A 182 1.05 -1.69 -17.09
CA LEU A 182 0.24 -0.93 -18.04
C LEU A 182 -1.20 -1.46 -18.18
N SER A 183 -1.42 -2.74 -17.86
CA SER A 183 -2.74 -3.35 -17.88
C SER A 183 -2.83 -4.52 -16.92
N GLU A 184 -4.05 -4.88 -16.53
CA GLU A 184 -4.33 -6.07 -15.74
C GLU A 184 -3.80 -7.35 -16.40
N LYS A 185 -3.85 -7.42 -17.74
CA LYS A 185 -3.30 -8.55 -18.50
C LYS A 185 -1.80 -8.71 -18.27
N HIS A 186 -1.02 -7.64 -18.33
CA HIS A 186 0.42 -7.70 -18.08
C HIS A 186 0.73 -8.17 -16.66
N LEU A 187 -0.05 -7.74 -15.67
CA LEU A 187 0.11 -8.18 -14.30
C LEU A 187 -0.25 -9.67 -14.11
N ARG A 188 -1.32 -10.15 -14.76
CA ARG A 188 -1.66 -11.58 -14.73
C ARG A 188 -0.60 -12.45 -15.43
N ASP A 189 -0.10 -12.01 -16.57
CA ASP A 189 0.98 -12.71 -17.28
C ASP A 189 2.25 -12.75 -16.41
N PHE A 190 2.61 -11.65 -15.78
CA PHE A 190 3.69 -11.57 -14.81
C PHE A 190 3.49 -12.58 -13.65
N ALA A 191 2.31 -12.59 -13.03
CA ALA A 191 2.02 -13.49 -11.93
C ALA A 191 2.09 -14.97 -12.33
N ARG A 192 1.53 -15.32 -13.49
CA ARG A 192 1.59 -16.69 -14.04
C ARG A 192 3.03 -17.18 -14.21
N ASP A 193 3.88 -16.32 -14.74
CA ASP A 193 5.25 -16.70 -15.09
C ASP A 193 6.18 -16.69 -13.85
N GLU A 194 5.95 -15.75 -12.91
CA GLU A 194 6.86 -15.55 -11.78
C GLU A 194 6.42 -16.28 -10.51
N PHE A 195 5.12 -16.40 -10.24
CA PHE A 195 4.65 -17.07 -9.03
C PHE A 195 4.43 -18.57 -9.27
N THR A 196 5.50 -19.24 -9.64
CA THR A 196 5.52 -20.70 -9.77
C THR A 196 5.21 -21.38 -8.43
N ALA A 197 4.71 -22.61 -8.44
CA ALA A 197 4.41 -23.37 -7.23
C ALA A 197 5.61 -23.47 -6.28
N SER A 198 6.84 -23.57 -6.80
CA SER A 198 8.07 -23.58 -6.01
C SER A 198 8.32 -22.23 -5.33
N ARG A 199 8.23 -21.14 -6.08
CA ARG A 199 8.42 -19.78 -5.54
C ARG A 199 7.33 -19.43 -4.54
N CYS A 200 6.06 -19.75 -4.84
CA CYS A 200 4.97 -19.56 -3.89
C CYS A 200 5.23 -20.22 -2.54
N ARG A 201 5.69 -21.48 -2.55
CA ARG A 201 6.03 -22.17 -1.29
C ARG A 201 7.18 -21.49 -0.54
N ARG A 202 8.27 -21.12 -1.22
CA ARG A 202 9.43 -20.45 -0.57
C ARG A 202 9.06 -19.09 0.01
N TRP A 203 8.20 -18.36 -0.66
CA TRP A 203 7.80 -17.02 -0.26
C TRP A 203 6.60 -16.99 0.69
N GLY A 204 6.05 -18.15 1.03
CA GLY A 204 4.87 -18.26 1.88
C GLY A 204 3.62 -17.66 1.25
N LEU A 205 3.53 -17.68 -0.09
CA LEU A 205 2.34 -17.29 -0.83
C LEU A 205 1.36 -18.45 -0.77
N VAL A 206 0.30 -18.33 0.03
CA VAL A 206 -0.66 -19.41 0.27
C VAL A 206 -2.01 -19.04 -0.34
N GLY A 207 -2.53 -19.91 -1.24
CA GLY A 207 -3.84 -19.79 -1.86
C GLY A 207 -3.93 -18.75 -2.94
N ASP A 208 -5.11 -18.64 -3.55
CA ASP A 208 -5.43 -17.69 -4.64
C ASP A 208 -5.51 -16.23 -4.17
N GLU A 209 -5.35 -16.00 -2.88
CA GLU A 209 -5.45 -14.68 -2.26
C GLU A 209 -4.11 -13.99 -1.99
N CYS A 210 -2.99 -14.61 -2.35
CA CYS A 210 -1.67 -14.06 -2.07
C CYS A 210 -1.35 -12.78 -2.85
N TRP A 211 -2.02 -12.55 -3.97
CA TRP A 211 -1.93 -11.31 -4.73
C TRP A 211 -3.29 -10.85 -5.24
N LYS A 212 -3.44 -9.55 -5.37
CA LYS A 212 -4.64 -8.88 -5.88
C LYS A 212 -4.25 -7.76 -6.83
N THR A 213 -5.04 -7.55 -7.88
CA THR A 213 -4.84 -6.47 -8.84
C THR A 213 -5.84 -5.35 -8.61
N TYR A 214 -5.36 -4.12 -8.73
CA TYR A 214 -6.13 -2.90 -8.49
C TYR A 214 -5.94 -1.92 -9.65
N GLY A 215 -7.01 -1.23 -10.03
CA GLY A 215 -7.02 -0.16 -11.01
C GLY A 215 -7.01 1.21 -10.33
N LEU A 216 -6.21 2.14 -10.84
CA LEU A 216 -6.09 3.49 -10.31
C LEU A 216 -7.39 4.28 -10.49
N GLN A 217 -7.94 4.84 -9.40
CA GLN A 217 -9.07 5.77 -9.43
C GLN A 217 -8.63 7.24 -9.36
N VAL A 218 -7.68 7.53 -8.47
CA VAL A 218 -7.22 8.91 -8.25
C VAL A 218 -5.78 8.92 -7.77
N ARG A 219 -5.05 9.93 -8.21
CA ARG A 219 -3.70 10.28 -7.75
C ARG A 219 -3.68 11.76 -7.36
N VAL A 220 -3.11 12.04 -6.22
CA VAL A 220 -2.83 13.41 -5.74
C VAL A 220 -1.36 13.48 -5.34
N ALA A 221 -0.68 14.55 -5.70
CA ALA A 221 0.72 14.79 -5.32
C ALA A 221 0.89 16.25 -4.93
N ASN A 222 1.85 16.51 -4.06
CA ASN A 222 2.31 17.88 -3.82
C ASN A 222 3.05 18.38 -5.08
N ASN A 223 2.75 19.62 -5.47
CA ASN A 223 3.44 20.33 -6.54
C ASN A 223 4.80 20.83 -6.06
#